data_d7e3be96bebc0465cd4759f7a6184d83
#
_entry.id   d7e3be96bebc0465cd4759f7a6184d83
#
_cell.length_a   1.000
_cell.length_b   1.000
_cell.length_c   1.000
_cell.angle_alpha   90.00
_cell.angle_beta   90.00
_cell.angle_gamma   90.00
#
_symmetry.space_group_name_H-M   'P 1'
#
loop_
_entity.id
_entity.type
_entity.pdbx_description
1 polymer ?
#
loop_
_entity_poly.entity_id
_entity_poly.type
_entity_poly.pdbx_seq_one_letter_code
_entity_poly.pdbx_strand_id
1 'polypeptide(L)'
;MIKMAMSELELDYKALQAEIDRIGKGVCFACRLVNYDEIKFIEQDKHSIIKDLEKIIEKVGLELNIFLEFKKVKKDGILFILNTLDSDLIKNFARKLYLLSQLYINEKQPAIYMNCCIASTTFPKASSNAEEIDKILNMLLSQNNNYYYYREYNRDEHDLENIKKSNILLNLLRQALAKKIMRFAYQPIVDRVAMKIHYYECLLRIPDENGEYISVGPIIPIAENKGLIFIIDQIVLEMTIDELVRNPELTLAVNISNIGTTDEALWEIAENLLRNNDVRGRLIIEITETSFNANYDKITLFINKLRGFGCKFALDDFGSGFTSFKQLQKLPIDIIKIDGKYVRSITSDVQSRYFVERLIKISEDLNIDTVAEFVENGEIAKCLIDLKVGGLQGNFYSEAKFDRDNVIPAKAGIQKK
;
A
#
# COMPACT_ATOMS: atom_id res chain seq x y z
N MET A 1 -23.27 -40.95 -14.93
CA MET A 1 -22.85 -39.85 -15.83
C MET A 1 -22.48 -38.57 -15.11
N ILE A 2 -23.15 -38.12 -14.03
CA ILE A 2 -22.81 -36.87 -13.31
C ILE A 2 -21.49 -36.98 -12.49
N LYS A 3 -21.14 -38.16 -11.97
CA LYS A 3 -19.86 -38.37 -11.25
C LYS A 3 -18.64 -38.44 -12.16
N MET A 4 -18.78 -38.80 -13.44
CA MET A 4 -17.65 -38.79 -14.39
C MET A 4 -17.29 -37.39 -14.88
N ALA A 5 -18.27 -36.49 -15.00
CA ALA A 5 -18.02 -35.12 -15.46
C ALA A 5 -17.35 -34.19 -14.39
N MET A 6 -17.41 -34.56 -13.10
CA MET A 6 -16.75 -33.82 -12.03
C MET A 6 -15.24 -34.18 -11.88
N SER A 7 -14.85 -35.39 -12.31
CA SER A 7 -13.44 -35.83 -12.19
C SER A 7 -12.51 -35.29 -13.29
N GLU A 8 -13.07 -34.78 -14.39
CA GLU A 8 -12.27 -34.21 -15.49
C GLU A 8 -11.80 -32.75 -15.25
N LEU A 9 -12.38 -32.07 -14.25
CA LEU A 9 -12.08 -30.67 -13.94
C LEU A 9 -11.09 -30.48 -12.75
N GLU A 10 -10.81 -31.54 -12.00
CA GLU A 10 -9.78 -31.52 -10.96
C GLU A 10 -8.39 -31.68 -11.59
N LEU A 11 -7.41 -30.95 -11.05
CA LEU A 11 -6.02 -31.04 -11.48
C LEU A 11 -5.50 -32.45 -11.17
N ASP A 12 -5.08 -33.18 -12.22
CA ASP A 12 -4.37 -34.45 -12.05
C ASP A 12 -2.92 -34.15 -11.61
N TYR A 13 -2.73 -34.08 -10.29
CA TYR A 13 -1.40 -33.82 -9.72
C TYR A 13 -0.37 -34.89 -10.09
N LYS A 14 -0.77 -36.13 -10.39
CA LYS A 14 0.16 -37.18 -10.82
C LYS A 14 0.73 -36.89 -12.20
N ALA A 15 -0.13 -36.46 -13.13
CA ALA A 15 0.31 -36.08 -14.46
C ALA A 15 1.21 -34.83 -14.41
N LEU A 16 0.84 -33.82 -13.63
CA LEU A 16 1.69 -32.64 -13.44
C LEU A 16 3.04 -32.97 -12.80
N GLN A 17 3.04 -33.84 -11.76
CA GLN A 17 4.27 -34.27 -11.09
C GLN A 17 5.20 -35.03 -12.05
N ALA A 18 4.66 -35.96 -12.84
CA ALA A 18 5.45 -36.71 -13.82
C ALA A 18 6.14 -35.80 -14.84
N GLU A 19 5.47 -34.72 -15.26
CA GLU A 19 6.08 -33.75 -16.17
C GLU A 19 7.14 -32.87 -15.49
N ILE A 20 6.91 -32.43 -14.25
CA ILE A 20 7.90 -31.70 -13.45
C ILE A 20 9.15 -32.55 -13.28
N ASP A 21 9.00 -33.83 -12.94
CA ASP A 21 10.10 -34.77 -12.75
C ASP A 21 10.85 -35.05 -14.08
N ARG A 22 10.13 -35.16 -15.20
CA ARG A 22 10.69 -35.36 -16.54
C ARG A 22 11.53 -34.15 -17.00
N ILE A 23 11.01 -32.94 -16.82
CA ILE A 23 11.64 -31.70 -17.28
C ILE A 23 12.77 -31.28 -16.35
N GLY A 24 12.63 -31.53 -15.05
CA GLY A 24 13.59 -31.25 -13.98
C GLY A 24 13.71 -29.78 -13.59
N LYS A 25 13.61 -28.85 -14.55
CA LYS A 25 13.65 -27.39 -14.31
C LYS A 25 12.83 -26.64 -15.35
N GLY A 26 12.10 -25.63 -14.92
CA GLY A 26 11.27 -24.81 -15.80
C GLY A 26 10.39 -23.84 -15.05
N VAL A 27 9.41 -23.29 -15.75
CA VAL A 27 8.41 -22.40 -15.19
C VAL A 27 7.01 -22.94 -15.42
N CYS A 28 6.21 -22.97 -14.35
CA CYS A 28 4.79 -23.32 -14.41
C CYS A 28 3.97 -22.03 -14.41
N PHE A 29 3.06 -21.90 -15.37
CA PHE A 29 2.13 -20.80 -15.52
C PHE A 29 0.71 -21.21 -15.20
N ALA A 30 -0.06 -20.30 -14.63
CA ALA A 30 -1.51 -20.38 -14.61
C ALA A 30 -2.09 -19.08 -15.18
N CYS A 31 -2.98 -19.21 -16.16
CA CYS A 31 -3.75 -18.11 -16.73
C CYS A 31 -5.23 -18.34 -16.40
N ARG A 32 -5.89 -17.37 -15.76
CA ARG A 32 -7.29 -17.41 -15.33
C ARG A 32 -8.08 -16.28 -15.96
N LEU A 33 -9.28 -16.56 -16.42
CA LEU A 33 -10.27 -15.56 -16.82
C LEU A 33 -10.92 -14.96 -15.58
N VAL A 34 -10.68 -13.67 -15.32
CA VAL A 34 -11.23 -12.94 -14.16
C VAL A 34 -12.74 -12.78 -14.30
N ASN A 35 -13.21 -12.56 -15.52
CA ASN A 35 -14.62 -12.38 -15.87
C ASN A 35 -15.33 -13.67 -16.29
N TYR A 36 -14.82 -14.85 -15.93
CA TYR A 36 -15.39 -16.14 -16.34
C TYR A 36 -16.85 -16.32 -15.88
N ASP A 37 -17.20 -15.82 -14.70
CA ASP A 37 -18.59 -15.92 -14.21
C ASP A 37 -19.54 -15.02 -15.01
N GLU A 38 -19.12 -13.85 -15.50
CA GLU A 38 -19.89 -13.01 -16.41
C GLU A 38 -20.11 -13.71 -17.76
N ILE A 39 -19.03 -14.30 -18.30
CA ILE A 39 -19.11 -15.06 -19.57
C ILE A 39 -20.12 -16.18 -19.48
N LYS A 40 -20.21 -16.89 -18.34
CA LYS A 40 -21.20 -17.97 -18.14
C LYS A 40 -22.66 -17.52 -18.28
N PHE A 41 -22.98 -16.28 -17.97
CA PHE A 41 -24.34 -15.77 -18.11
C PHE A 41 -24.67 -15.45 -19.56
N ILE A 42 -23.65 -15.20 -20.40
CA ILE A 42 -23.82 -14.79 -21.81
C ILE A 42 -23.78 -16.01 -22.74
N GLU A 43 -22.87 -16.96 -22.47
CA GLU A 43 -22.57 -18.07 -23.37
C GLU A 43 -23.05 -19.43 -22.85
N GLN A 44 -23.79 -20.18 -23.72
CA GLN A 44 -24.20 -21.53 -23.40
C GLN A 44 -23.06 -22.55 -23.50
N ASP A 45 -22.10 -22.37 -24.44
CA ASP A 45 -20.91 -23.21 -24.58
C ASP A 45 -19.69 -22.66 -23.83
N LYS A 46 -19.60 -23.01 -22.55
CA LYS A 46 -18.55 -22.61 -21.63
C LYS A 46 -17.14 -23.05 -22.02
N HIS A 47 -17.03 -24.00 -22.93
CA HIS A 47 -15.72 -24.53 -23.38
C HIS A 47 -15.13 -23.75 -24.54
N SER A 48 -15.93 -22.94 -25.25
CA SER A 48 -15.47 -22.17 -26.41
C SER A 48 -14.42 -21.17 -26.03
N ILE A 49 -14.65 -20.32 -25.03
CA ILE A 49 -13.73 -19.26 -24.60
C ILE A 49 -12.40 -19.78 -24.05
N ILE A 50 -12.44 -20.93 -23.34
CA ILE A 50 -11.21 -21.56 -22.82
C ILE A 50 -10.37 -22.14 -23.96
N LYS A 51 -11.00 -22.70 -25.00
CA LYS A 51 -10.30 -23.16 -26.22
C LYS A 51 -9.67 -22.00 -26.98
N ASP A 52 -10.31 -20.84 -27.00
CA ASP A 52 -9.74 -19.67 -27.65
C ASP A 52 -8.56 -19.10 -26.82
N LEU A 53 -8.66 -19.10 -25.50
CA LEU A 53 -7.50 -18.79 -24.63
C LEU A 53 -6.33 -19.76 -24.87
N GLU A 54 -6.63 -21.05 -25.03
CA GLU A 54 -5.63 -22.08 -25.36
C GLU A 54 -4.90 -21.76 -26.66
N LYS A 55 -5.62 -21.41 -27.73
CA LYS A 55 -5.01 -20.99 -29.00
C LYS A 55 -4.13 -19.76 -28.87
N ILE A 56 -4.53 -18.79 -28.03
CA ILE A 56 -3.71 -17.60 -27.76
C ILE A 56 -2.40 -18.00 -27.08
N ILE A 57 -2.46 -18.88 -26.07
CA ILE A 57 -1.27 -19.39 -25.38
C ILE A 57 -0.32 -20.09 -26.36
N GLU A 58 -0.83 -20.96 -27.21
CA GLU A 58 -0.06 -21.66 -28.26
C GLU A 58 0.56 -20.69 -29.27
N LYS A 59 -0.22 -19.69 -29.70
CA LYS A 59 0.27 -18.64 -30.61
C LYS A 59 1.44 -17.88 -30.01
N VAL A 60 1.36 -17.47 -28.73
CA VAL A 60 2.45 -16.79 -28.03
C VAL A 60 3.70 -17.68 -27.95
N GLY A 61 3.51 -18.97 -27.68
CA GLY A 61 4.60 -19.96 -27.69
C GLY A 61 5.32 -20.01 -29.02
N LEU A 62 4.57 -20.11 -30.12
CA LEU A 62 5.11 -20.12 -31.48
C LEU A 62 5.84 -18.83 -31.82
N GLU A 63 5.27 -17.67 -31.51
CA GLU A 63 5.91 -16.36 -31.80
C GLU A 63 7.22 -16.13 -31.02
N LEU A 64 7.36 -16.74 -29.85
CA LEU A 64 8.57 -16.64 -29.02
C LEU A 64 9.50 -17.83 -29.18
N ASN A 65 9.17 -18.77 -30.06
CA ASN A 65 9.88 -20.02 -30.29
C ASN A 65 10.07 -20.84 -28.98
N ILE A 66 9.01 -20.91 -28.16
CA ILE A 66 8.96 -21.65 -26.90
C ILE A 66 7.89 -22.74 -27.02
N PHE A 67 8.26 -23.96 -26.63
CA PHE A 67 7.34 -25.10 -26.62
C PHE A 67 6.64 -25.22 -25.25
N LEU A 68 5.31 -25.49 -25.29
CA LEU A 68 4.56 -25.88 -24.12
C LEU A 68 4.76 -27.37 -23.87
N GLU A 69 5.39 -27.71 -22.76
CA GLU A 69 5.70 -29.11 -22.40
C GLU A 69 4.51 -29.82 -21.74
N PHE A 70 3.65 -29.06 -21.07
CA PHE A 70 2.45 -29.55 -20.41
C PHE A 70 1.34 -28.51 -20.50
N LYS A 71 0.09 -29.00 -20.60
CA LYS A 71 -1.09 -28.13 -20.61
C LYS A 71 -2.27 -28.84 -19.99
N LYS A 72 -2.92 -28.20 -19.04
CA LYS A 72 -4.16 -28.67 -18.40
C LYS A 72 -5.19 -27.55 -18.36
N VAL A 73 -6.32 -27.81 -18.97
CA VAL A 73 -7.49 -26.95 -18.92
C VAL A 73 -8.14 -27.07 -17.53
N LYS A 74 -8.39 -25.94 -16.89
CA LYS A 74 -9.19 -25.79 -15.67
C LYS A 74 -10.56 -25.20 -16.01
N LYS A 75 -11.42 -25.09 -15.00
CA LYS A 75 -12.77 -24.56 -15.17
C LYS A 75 -12.78 -23.13 -15.74
N ASP A 76 -11.90 -22.30 -15.28
CA ASP A 76 -11.84 -20.85 -15.52
C ASP A 76 -10.49 -20.39 -16.12
N GLY A 77 -9.65 -21.33 -16.58
CA GLY A 77 -8.34 -21.01 -17.11
C GLY A 77 -7.52 -22.21 -17.54
N ILE A 78 -6.21 -21.99 -17.69
CA ILE A 78 -5.28 -23.01 -18.17
C ILE A 78 -3.99 -22.96 -17.34
N LEU A 79 -3.50 -24.14 -16.93
CA LEU A 79 -2.19 -24.34 -16.34
C LEU A 79 -1.27 -24.96 -17.40
N PHE A 80 -0.04 -24.47 -17.52
CA PHE A 80 0.93 -24.96 -18.51
C PHE A 80 2.37 -24.80 -18.04
N ILE A 81 3.29 -25.57 -18.62
CA ILE A 81 4.72 -25.55 -18.33
C ILE A 81 5.50 -25.08 -19.57
N LEU A 82 6.47 -24.20 -19.33
CA LEU A 82 7.48 -23.81 -20.30
C LEU A 82 8.87 -24.28 -19.81
N ASN A 83 9.64 -24.90 -20.71
CA ASN A 83 10.99 -25.36 -20.41
C ASN A 83 12.00 -24.21 -20.56
N THR A 84 11.91 -23.21 -19.69
CA THR A 84 12.82 -22.07 -19.62
C THR A 84 12.95 -21.55 -18.20
N LEU A 85 14.08 -20.92 -17.88
CA LEU A 85 14.32 -20.14 -16.65
C LEU A 85 14.79 -18.72 -16.97
N ASP A 86 14.75 -18.33 -18.25
CA ASP A 86 15.10 -16.97 -18.68
C ASP A 86 13.99 -16.00 -18.22
N SER A 87 14.32 -15.13 -17.26
CA SER A 87 13.40 -14.19 -16.65
C SER A 87 12.79 -13.20 -17.65
N ASP A 88 13.59 -12.74 -18.63
CA ASP A 88 13.10 -11.77 -19.63
C ASP A 88 12.14 -12.45 -20.60
N LEU A 89 12.43 -13.69 -20.96
CA LEU A 89 11.58 -14.51 -21.82
C LEU A 89 10.24 -14.84 -21.11
N ILE A 90 10.29 -15.19 -19.83
CA ILE A 90 9.12 -15.45 -18.98
C ILE A 90 8.21 -14.21 -18.92
N LYS A 91 8.78 -13.04 -18.63
CA LYS A 91 8.03 -11.76 -18.56
C LYS A 91 7.47 -11.36 -19.92
N ASN A 92 8.23 -11.55 -20.99
CA ASN A 92 7.77 -11.25 -22.34
C ASN A 92 6.62 -12.18 -22.75
N PHE A 93 6.69 -13.46 -22.40
CA PHE A 93 5.60 -14.41 -22.62
C PHE A 93 4.32 -13.96 -21.91
N ALA A 94 4.40 -13.65 -20.61
CA ALA A 94 3.27 -13.17 -19.82
C ALA A 94 2.66 -11.89 -20.39
N ARG A 95 3.51 -10.92 -20.78
CA ARG A 95 3.09 -9.66 -21.40
C ARG A 95 2.35 -9.87 -22.72
N LYS A 96 2.90 -10.69 -23.62
CA LYS A 96 2.28 -11.00 -24.91
C LYS A 96 0.96 -11.73 -24.74
N LEU A 97 0.92 -12.73 -23.85
CA LEU A 97 -0.29 -13.46 -23.53
C LEU A 97 -1.41 -12.52 -23.05
N TYR A 98 -1.09 -11.63 -22.11
CA TYR A 98 -2.02 -10.62 -21.63
C TYR A 98 -2.51 -9.72 -22.76
N LEU A 99 -1.62 -9.14 -23.56
CA LEU A 99 -1.99 -8.24 -24.66
C LEU A 99 -2.89 -8.92 -25.68
N LEU A 100 -2.58 -10.14 -26.10
CA LEU A 100 -3.41 -10.87 -27.07
C LEU A 100 -4.75 -11.28 -26.48
N SER A 101 -4.83 -11.59 -25.20
CA SER A 101 -6.12 -11.87 -24.54
C SER A 101 -6.99 -10.61 -24.45
N GLN A 102 -6.42 -9.43 -24.19
CA GLN A 102 -7.15 -8.16 -24.17
C GLN A 102 -7.65 -7.73 -25.57
N LEU A 103 -6.94 -8.14 -26.62
CA LEU A 103 -7.29 -7.83 -28.01
C LEU A 103 -8.20 -8.92 -28.63
N TYR A 104 -8.62 -9.89 -27.85
CA TYR A 104 -9.53 -10.95 -28.33
C TYR A 104 -10.89 -10.37 -28.69
N ILE A 105 -11.36 -10.72 -29.88
CA ILE A 105 -12.70 -10.37 -30.39
C ILE A 105 -13.45 -11.67 -30.68
N ASN A 106 -14.60 -11.87 -30.03
CA ASN A 106 -15.51 -12.95 -30.37
C ASN A 106 -16.47 -12.47 -31.47
N GLU A 107 -16.21 -12.88 -32.72
CA GLU A 107 -17.01 -12.46 -33.88
C GLU A 107 -18.48 -12.93 -33.80
N LYS A 108 -18.74 -14.05 -33.10
CA LYS A 108 -20.09 -14.62 -32.95
C LYS A 108 -20.88 -13.97 -31.83
N GLN A 109 -20.18 -13.51 -30.77
CA GLN A 109 -20.79 -12.93 -29.59
C GLN A 109 -19.97 -11.72 -29.13
N PRO A 110 -20.18 -10.53 -29.73
CA PRO A 110 -19.37 -9.32 -29.43
C PRO A 110 -19.42 -8.85 -27.97
N ALA A 111 -20.39 -9.33 -27.18
CA ALA A 111 -20.48 -9.03 -25.75
C ALA A 111 -19.47 -9.83 -24.90
N ILE A 112 -18.77 -10.80 -25.49
CA ILE A 112 -17.79 -11.62 -24.79
C ILE A 112 -16.40 -11.07 -25.03
N TYR A 113 -15.69 -10.75 -23.97
CA TYR A 113 -14.29 -10.34 -23.95
C TYR A 113 -13.50 -11.19 -22.97
N MET A 114 -12.18 -11.24 -23.12
CA MET A 114 -11.28 -11.90 -22.18
C MET A 114 -10.65 -10.89 -21.24
N ASN A 115 -10.76 -11.12 -19.94
CA ASN A 115 -9.97 -10.43 -18.93
C ASN A 115 -9.18 -11.48 -18.16
N CYS A 116 -7.86 -11.55 -18.39
CA CYS A 116 -6.98 -12.57 -17.85
C CYS A 116 -6.09 -12.03 -16.73
N CYS A 117 -5.89 -12.84 -15.69
CA CYS A 117 -4.75 -12.71 -14.80
C CYS A 117 -3.81 -13.91 -14.97
N ILE A 118 -2.51 -13.64 -14.86
CA ILE A 118 -1.46 -14.62 -15.13
C ILE A 118 -0.56 -14.72 -13.90
N ALA A 119 -0.24 -15.94 -13.50
CA ALA A 119 0.73 -16.22 -12.45
C ALA A 119 1.79 -17.21 -12.94
N SER A 120 3.01 -17.11 -12.42
CA SER A 120 4.07 -18.08 -12.68
C SER A 120 4.89 -18.43 -11.45
N THR A 121 5.47 -19.62 -11.47
CA THR A 121 6.44 -20.07 -10.47
C THR A 121 7.47 -21.00 -11.11
N THR A 122 8.71 -20.90 -10.67
CA THR A 122 9.81 -21.71 -11.21
C THR A 122 10.04 -22.97 -10.38
N PHE A 123 10.34 -24.09 -11.04
CA PHE A 123 10.76 -25.31 -10.37
C PHE A 123 12.19 -25.72 -10.83
N PRO A 124 13.00 -26.35 -9.98
CA PRO A 124 12.74 -26.73 -8.59
C PRO A 124 12.93 -25.58 -7.57
N LYS A 125 13.28 -24.35 -8.02
CA LYS A 125 13.64 -23.23 -7.12
C LYS A 125 12.57 -22.89 -6.09
N ALA A 126 11.29 -22.81 -6.51
CA ALA A 126 10.18 -22.52 -5.61
C ALA A 126 9.69 -23.81 -4.92
N SER A 127 9.40 -24.83 -5.71
CA SER A 127 9.01 -26.17 -5.25
C SER A 127 9.23 -27.18 -6.38
N SER A 128 9.38 -28.45 -6.02
CA SER A 128 9.34 -29.60 -6.95
C SER A 128 8.04 -30.40 -6.82
N ASN A 129 7.14 -30.01 -5.93
CA ASN A 129 5.88 -30.70 -5.67
C ASN A 129 4.73 -30.06 -6.46
N ALA A 130 4.03 -30.85 -7.27
CA ALA A 130 2.95 -30.39 -8.13
C ALA A 130 1.80 -29.73 -7.36
N GLU A 131 1.40 -30.28 -6.21
CA GLU A 131 0.33 -29.74 -5.37
C GLU A 131 0.74 -28.39 -4.75
N GLU A 132 1.99 -28.25 -4.33
CA GLU A 132 2.52 -27.00 -3.79
C GLU A 132 2.62 -25.93 -4.89
N ILE A 133 3.10 -26.28 -6.08
CA ILE A 133 3.13 -25.40 -7.25
C ILE A 133 1.72 -24.88 -7.58
N ASP A 134 0.71 -25.75 -7.59
CA ASP A 134 -0.66 -25.32 -7.84
C ASP A 134 -1.21 -24.41 -6.75
N LYS A 135 -0.92 -24.69 -5.47
CA LYS A 135 -1.27 -23.82 -4.33
C LYS A 135 -0.62 -22.43 -4.47
N ILE A 136 0.66 -22.37 -4.83
CA ILE A 136 1.38 -21.11 -5.08
C ILE A 136 0.70 -20.31 -6.20
N LEU A 137 0.45 -20.93 -7.34
CA LEU A 137 -0.19 -20.28 -8.49
C LEU A 137 -1.60 -19.79 -8.15
N ASN A 138 -2.41 -20.58 -7.45
CA ASN A 138 -3.74 -20.17 -7.02
C ASN A 138 -3.71 -19.02 -6.00
N MET A 139 -2.75 -19.02 -5.09
CA MET A 139 -2.51 -17.91 -4.16
C MET A 139 -2.21 -16.61 -4.90
N LEU A 140 -1.28 -16.63 -5.87
CA LEU A 140 -0.94 -15.46 -6.68
C LEU A 140 -2.15 -14.93 -7.48
N LEU A 141 -2.93 -15.84 -8.07
CA LEU A 141 -4.15 -15.49 -8.82
C LEU A 141 -5.27 -14.92 -7.93
N SER A 142 -5.32 -15.32 -6.64
CA SER A 142 -6.33 -14.82 -5.70
C SER A 142 -6.03 -13.44 -5.13
N GLN A 143 -4.77 -12.99 -5.21
CA GLN A 143 -4.33 -11.65 -4.78
C GLN A 143 -4.62 -10.57 -5.83
N ASN A 144 -5.55 -10.82 -6.74
CA ASN A 144 -5.84 -9.95 -7.87
C ASN A 144 -6.46 -8.63 -7.41
N ASN A 145 -5.63 -7.62 -7.20
CA ASN A 145 -6.03 -6.22 -7.24
C ASN A 145 -5.96 -5.80 -8.71
N ASN A 146 -6.95 -5.11 -9.23
CA ASN A 146 -7.15 -4.71 -10.65
C ASN A 146 -5.94 -4.05 -11.37
N TYR A 147 -4.77 -3.99 -10.75
CA TYR A 147 -3.56 -3.31 -11.24
C TYR A 147 -2.48 -4.23 -11.82
N TYR A 148 -2.53 -5.56 -11.57
CA TYR A 148 -1.47 -6.46 -12.01
C TYR A 148 -2.02 -7.58 -12.87
N TYR A 149 -1.68 -7.57 -14.16
CA TYR A 149 -2.03 -8.64 -15.09
C TYR A 149 -1.16 -9.88 -14.93
N TYR A 150 0.06 -9.75 -14.36
CA TYR A 150 1.05 -10.81 -14.19
C TYR A 150 1.73 -10.75 -12.84
N ARG A 151 1.88 -11.92 -12.20
CA ARG A 151 2.61 -12.11 -10.94
C ARG A 151 3.54 -13.30 -11.03
N GLU A 152 4.79 -13.08 -10.65
CA GLU A 152 5.79 -14.12 -10.50
C GLU A 152 5.97 -14.46 -9.02
N TYR A 153 6.07 -15.76 -8.69
CA TYR A 153 6.36 -16.16 -7.32
C TYR A 153 7.79 -15.76 -6.94
N ASN A 154 7.90 -14.93 -5.94
CA ASN A 154 9.15 -14.62 -5.28
C ASN A 154 9.12 -15.21 -3.86
N ARG A 155 10.05 -16.10 -3.55
CA ARG A 155 10.08 -16.79 -2.26
C ARG A 155 10.17 -15.81 -1.10
N ASP A 156 10.92 -14.72 -1.26
CA ASP A 156 11.13 -13.71 -0.22
C ASP A 156 9.86 -12.88 0.05
N GLU A 157 9.00 -12.72 -0.96
CA GLU A 157 7.74 -11.95 -0.85
C GLU A 157 6.53 -12.83 -0.47
N HIS A 158 6.56 -14.13 -0.81
CA HIS A 158 5.42 -15.04 -0.70
C HIS A 158 5.67 -16.20 0.27
N ASP A 159 6.68 -16.10 1.12
CA ASP A 159 6.98 -17.13 2.09
C ASP A 159 5.78 -17.41 3.01
N LEU A 160 5.46 -18.69 3.22
CA LEU A 160 4.41 -19.12 4.14
C LEU A 160 4.58 -18.55 5.54
N GLU A 161 5.81 -18.31 5.99
CA GLU A 161 6.08 -17.60 7.24
C GLU A 161 5.65 -16.15 7.21
N ASN A 162 5.89 -15.43 6.11
CA ASN A 162 5.45 -14.04 5.95
C ASN A 162 3.93 -13.94 5.87
N ILE A 163 3.26 -14.89 5.19
CA ILE A 163 1.80 -14.98 5.19
C ILE A 163 1.25 -15.26 6.59
N LYS A 164 1.87 -16.17 7.34
CA LYS A 164 1.48 -16.47 8.74
C LYS A 164 1.68 -15.23 9.61
N LYS A 165 2.84 -14.57 9.53
CA LYS A 165 3.12 -13.32 10.26
C LYS A 165 2.08 -12.24 9.95
N SER A 166 1.77 -12.03 8.66
CA SER A 166 0.75 -11.08 8.23
C SER A 166 -0.63 -11.40 8.79
N ASN A 167 -1.02 -12.68 8.80
CA ASN A 167 -2.30 -13.11 9.37
C ASN A 167 -2.34 -12.96 10.90
N ILE A 168 -1.24 -13.21 11.60
CA ILE A 168 -1.12 -12.96 13.05
C ILE A 168 -1.33 -11.47 13.32
N LEU A 169 -0.61 -10.58 12.62
CA LEU A 169 -0.73 -9.13 12.77
C LEU A 169 -2.15 -8.64 12.49
N LEU A 170 -2.81 -9.16 11.44
CA LEU A 170 -4.21 -8.84 11.16
C LEU A 170 -5.16 -9.31 12.26
N ASN A 171 -4.91 -10.47 12.85
CA ASN A 171 -5.74 -10.95 13.96
C ASN A 171 -5.54 -10.11 15.22
N LEU A 172 -4.31 -9.69 15.53
CA LEU A 172 -4.04 -8.73 16.61
C LEU A 172 -4.79 -7.42 16.39
N LEU A 173 -4.75 -6.87 15.17
CA LEU A 173 -5.49 -5.67 14.81
C LEU A 173 -7.00 -5.87 15.01
N ARG A 174 -7.59 -6.94 14.48
CA ARG A 174 -9.02 -7.25 14.63
C ARG A 174 -9.44 -7.38 16.09
N GLN A 175 -8.61 -8.02 16.92
CA GLN A 175 -8.87 -8.11 18.35
C GLN A 175 -8.80 -6.75 19.03
N ALA A 176 -7.82 -5.92 18.70
CA ALA A 176 -7.66 -4.59 19.24
C ALA A 176 -8.86 -3.69 18.87
N LEU A 177 -9.32 -3.75 17.60
CA LEU A 177 -10.51 -3.07 17.12
C LEU A 177 -11.78 -3.51 17.89
N ALA A 178 -12.02 -4.83 17.97
CA ALA A 178 -13.20 -5.38 18.62
C ALA A 178 -13.27 -5.06 20.13
N LYS A 179 -12.12 -5.09 20.82
CA LYS A 179 -12.02 -4.83 22.26
C LYS A 179 -11.83 -3.34 22.60
N LYS A 180 -11.62 -2.47 21.60
CA LYS A 180 -11.31 -1.05 21.77
C LYS A 180 -10.10 -0.79 22.69
N ILE A 181 -9.04 -1.59 22.53
CA ILE A 181 -7.82 -1.52 23.36
C ILE A 181 -6.64 -0.87 22.64
N MET A 182 -6.92 -0.04 21.65
CA MET A 182 -5.90 0.75 20.96
C MET A 182 -5.51 1.97 21.79
N ARG A 183 -4.28 2.46 21.56
CA ARG A 183 -3.74 3.67 22.20
C ARG A 183 -2.93 4.49 21.20
N PHE A 184 -2.80 5.78 21.47
CA PHE A 184 -1.82 6.62 20.78
C PHE A 184 -0.50 6.62 21.54
N ALA A 185 0.61 6.54 20.79
CA ALA A 185 1.88 7.06 21.21
C ALA A 185 2.05 8.42 20.56
N TYR A 186 2.49 9.41 21.31
CA TYR A 186 2.60 10.80 20.91
C TYR A 186 4.07 11.12 20.58
N GLN A 187 4.34 11.56 19.36
CA GLN A 187 5.66 12.06 18.98
C GLN A 187 5.63 13.59 18.84
N PRO A 188 6.50 14.35 19.53
CA PRO A 188 6.44 15.80 19.49
C PRO A 188 7.02 16.36 18.20
N ILE A 189 6.35 17.38 17.67
CA ILE A 189 6.90 18.31 16.71
C ILE A 189 7.33 19.57 17.48
N VAL A 190 8.64 19.89 17.39
CA VAL A 190 9.25 20.99 18.13
C VAL A 190 9.39 22.21 17.22
N ASP A 191 8.90 23.37 17.68
CA ASP A 191 9.12 24.64 16.98
C ASP A 191 10.60 25.03 17.02
N ARG A 192 11.17 25.38 15.87
CA ARG A 192 12.60 25.69 15.74
C ARG A 192 13.05 26.93 16.48
N VAL A 193 12.16 27.91 16.73
CA VAL A 193 12.47 29.19 17.36
C VAL A 193 12.23 29.11 18.86
N ALA A 194 11.03 28.67 19.25
CA ALA A 194 10.65 28.57 20.64
C ALA A 194 11.29 27.39 21.36
N MET A 195 11.77 26.37 20.61
CA MET A 195 12.27 25.10 21.13
C MET A 195 11.27 24.45 22.11
N LYS A 196 9.97 24.62 21.82
CA LYS A 196 8.85 24.06 22.56
C LYS A 196 8.05 23.15 21.66
N ILE A 197 7.31 22.26 22.28
CA ILE A 197 6.38 21.38 21.54
C ILE A 197 5.30 22.27 20.94
N HIS A 198 5.16 22.16 19.61
CA HIS A 198 4.13 22.86 18.84
C HIS A 198 2.84 22.04 18.80
N TYR A 199 2.99 20.74 18.46
CA TYR A 199 1.91 19.75 18.46
C TYR A 199 2.50 18.35 18.53
N TYR A 200 1.63 17.34 18.59
CA TYR A 200 2.04 15.94 18.61
C TYR A 200 1.45 15.19 17.41
N GLU A 201 2.24 14.31 16.81
CA GLU A 201 1.72 13.28 15.92
C GLU A 201 1.24 12.07 16.75
N CYS A 202 0.01 11.64 16.47
CA CYS A 202 -0.65 10.50 17.10
C CYS A 202 -0.36 9.24 16.31
N LEU A 203 0.49 8.39 16.83
CA LEU A 203 0.90 7.14 16.22
C LEU A 203 0.14 5.97 16.86
N LEU A 204 -0.78 5.36 16.13
CA LEU A 204 -1.60 4.27 16.63
C LEU A 204 -0.76 3.06 17.06
N ARG A 205 -1.10 2.47 18.22
CA ARG A 205 -0.49 1.27 18.79
C ARG A 205 -1.56 0.27 19.17
N ILE A 206 -1.27 -1.01 18.99
CA ILE A 206 -2.12 -2.13 19.41
C ILE A 206 -1.31 -3.08 20.29
N PRO A 207 -1.95 -3.79 21.26
CA PRO A 207 -1.24 -4.79 22.04
C PRO A 207 -0.92 -6.02 21.18
N ASP A 208 0.27 -6.58 21.39
CA ASP A 208 0.66 -7.89 20.88
C ASP A 208 0.11 -9.03 21.76
N GLU A 209 0.55 -10.26 21.52
CA GLU A 209 0.14 -11.45 22.26
C GLU A 209 0.55 -11.42 23.75
N ASN A 210 1.60 -10.65 24.09
CA ASN A 210 2.11 -10.48 25.45
C ASN A 210 1.49 -9.26 26.16
N GLY A 211 0.67 -8.47 25.44
CA GLY A 211 0.09 -7.23 25.94
C GLY A 211 0.99 -5.99 25.76
N GLU A 212 2.16 -6.16 25.12
CA GLU A 212 3.05 -5.06 24.78
C GLU A 212 2.53 -4.31 23.55
N TYR A 213 2.57 -3.00 23.59
CA TYR A 213 2.02 -2.16 22.50
C TYR A 213 3.02 -2.01 21.34
N ILE A 214 2.61 -2.47 20.16
CA ILE A 214 3.40 -2.42 18.91
C ILE A 214 2.84 -1.40 17.92
N SER A 215 3.71 -0.94 17.00
CA SER A 215 3.31 -0.04 15.92
C SER A 215 2.39 -0.73 14.90
N VAL A 216 1.36 -0.02 14.44
CA VAL A 216 0.50 -0.50 13.34
C VAL A 216 1.10 -0.26 11.95
N GLY A 217 2.16 0.53 11.81
CA GLY A 217 2.79 0.84 10.52
C GLY A 217 2.98 -0.37 9.61
N PRO A 218 3.60 -1.47 10.05
CA PRO A 218 3.75 -2.69 9.25
C PRO A 218 2.44 -3.40 8.91
N ILE A 219 1.35 -3.08 9.62
CA ILE A 219 0.03 -3.70 9.45
C ILE A 219 -0.83 -2.92 8.45
N ILE A 220 -0.60 -1.61 8.30
CA ILE A 220 -1.40 -0.72 7.45
C ILE A 220 -1.52 -1.24 6.01
N PRO A 221 -0.43 -1.58 5.28
CA PRO A 221 -0.54 -2.09 3.92
C PRO A 221 -1.36 -3.37 3.81
N ILE A 222 -1.29 -4.23 4.85
CA ILE A 222 -2.07 -5.47 4.90
C ILE A 222 -3.55 -5.16 5.16
N ALA A 223 -3.83 -4.20 6.05
CA ALA A 223 -5.20 -3.75 6.37
C ALA A 223 -5.88 -3.09 5.17
N GLU A 224 -5.15 -2.28 4.39
CA GLU A 224 -5.62 -1.71 3.13
C GLU A 224 -6.05 -2.80 2.14
N ASN A 225 -5.19 -3.79 1.89
CA ASN A 225 -5.48 -4.91 1.01
C ASN A 225 -6.66 -5.79 1.47
N LYS A 226 -7.03 -5.74 2.75
CA LYS A 226 -8.13 -6.52 3.34
C LYS A 226 -9.38 -5.69 3.65
N GLY A 227 -9.40 -4.40 3.27
CA GLY A 227 -10.53 -3.50 3.48
C GLY A 227 -10.78 -3.13 4.95
N LEU A 228 -9.78 -3.29 5.82
CA LEU A 228 -9.89 -2.91 7.24
C LEU A 228 -9.47 -1.48 7.52
N ILE A 229 -8.84 -0.82 6.56
CA ILE A 229 -8.27 0.51 6.75
C ILE A 229 -9.33 1.56 7.06
N PHE A 230 -10.51 1.46 6.46
CA PHE A 230 -11.65 2.35 6.74
C PHE A 230 -12.00 2.38 8.24
N ILE A 231 -12.02 1.20 8.88
CA ILE A 231 -12.33 1.08 10.31
C ILE A 231 -11.23 1.74 11.16
N ILE A 232 -9.96 1.60 10.73
CA ILE A 232 -8.82 2.21 11.41
C ILE A 232 -8.92 3.73 11.32
N ASP A 233 -9.14 4.28 10.11
CA ASP A 233 -9.25 5.72 9.87
C ASP A 233 -10.39 6.33 10.69
N GLN A 234 -11.56 5.67 10.73
CA GLN A 234 -12.69 6.09 11.54
C GLN A 234 -12.32 6.16 13.03
N ILE A 235 -11.75 5.09 13.58
CA ILE A 235 -11.38 5.01 15.00
C ILE A 235 -10.29 6.02 15.35
N VAL A 236 -9.32 6.23 14.47
CA VAL A 236 -8.27 7.25 14.66
C VAL A 236 -8.87 8.64 14.76
N LEU A 237 -9.83 8.99 13.90
CA LEU A 237 -10.54 10.26 13.96
C LEU A 237 -11.35 10.39 15.26
N GLU A 238 -12.13 9.36 15.62
CA GLU A 238 -12.91 9.35 16.86
C GLU A 238 -12.02 9.54 18.10
N MET A 239 -10.97 8.76 18.24
CA MET A 239 -10.02 8.84 19.35
C MET A 239 -9.34 10.21 19.43
N THR A 240 -8.95 10.79 18.29
CA THR A 240 -8.25 12.07 18.25
C THR A 240 -9.18 13.21 18.64
N ILE A 241 -10.40 13.23 18.13
CA ILE A 241 -11.38 14.26 18.45
C ILE A 241 -11.75 14.17 19.93
N ASP A 242 -11.98 12.96 20.45
CA ASP A 242 -12.23 12.74 21.88
C ASP A 242 -11.09 13.26 22.77
N GLU A 243 -9.83 13.03 22.36
CA GLU A 243 -8.65 13.50 23.06
C GLU A 243 -8.54 15.03 23.04
N LEU A 244 -8.81 15.66 21.89
CA LEU A 244 -8.82 17.12 21.73
C LEU A 244 -9.94 17.81 22.52
N VAL A 245 -11.08 17.15 22.68
CA VAL A 245 -12.20 17.65 23.50
C VAL A 245 -11.84 17.62 25.00
N ARG A 246 -11.19 16.54 25.44
CA ARG A 246 -10.77 16.39 26.86
C ARG A 246 -9.60 17.31 27.23
N ASN A 247 -8.77 17.67 26.26
CA ASN A 247 -7.55 18.47 26.46
C ASN A 247 -7.53 19.66 25.48
N PRO A 248 -8.17 20.79 25.84
CA PRO A 248 -8.33 21.94 24.94
C PRO A 248 -7.03 22.65 24.53
N GLU A 249 -5.95 22.44 25.27
CA GLU A 249 -4.61 23.01 25.00
C GLU A 249 -3.82 22.26 23.95
N LEU A 250 -4.26 21.04 23.59
CA LEU A 250 -3.52 20.21 22.65
C LEU A 250 -3.85 20.53 21.19
N THR A 251 -2.85 20.35 20.36
CA THR A 251 -2.96 20.21 18.90
C THR A 251 -2.39 18.86 18.52
N LEU A 252 -3.17 18.07 17.77
CA LEU A 252 -2.84 16.70 17.41
C LEU A 252 -2.87 16.51 15.89
N ALA A 253 -1.91 15.79 15.37
CA ALA A 253 -1.83 15.35 13.98
C ALA A 253 -2.10 13.85 13.88
N VAL A 254 -2.83 13.44 12.84
CA VAL A 254 -3.19 12.03 12.60
C VAL A 254 -3.09 11.69 11.13
N ASN A 255 -2.58 10.51 10.86
CA ASN A 255 -2.51 9.94 9.52
C ASN A 255 -3.87 9.39 9.09
N ILE A 256 -4.31 9.75 7.89
CA ILE A 256 -5.47 9.16 7.21
C ILE A 256 -5.02 8.51 5.92
N SER A 257 -5.49 7.28 5.70
CA SER A 257 -5.11 6.49 4.54
C SER A 257 -5.58 7.10 3.21
N ASN A 258 -4.93 6.69 2.12
CA ASN A 258 -5.37 7.06 0.77
C ASN A 258 -6.81 6.63 0.49
N ILE A 259 -7.21 5.46 0.95
CA ILE A 259 -8.57 4.95 0.80
C ILE A 259 -9.54 5.83 1.58
N GLY A 260 -9.22 6.18 2.83
CA GLY A 260 -10.05 7.05 3.67
C GLY A 260 -10.24 8.45 3.09
N THR A 261 -9.21 9.04 2.49
CA THR A 261 -9.31 10.37 1.85
C THR A 261 -10.21 10.39 0.62
N THR A 262 -10.58 9.23 0.07
CA THR A 262 -11.43 9.08 -1.11
C THR A 262 -12.79 8.44 -0.81
N ASP A 263 -13.05 8.06 0.45
CA ASP A 263 -14.28 7.39 0.89
C ASP A 263 -15.29 8.39 1.45
N GLU A 264 -16.41 8.58 0.74
CA GLU A 264 -17.44 9.53 1.11
C GLU A 264 -18.13 9.18 2.45
N ALA A 265 -18.20 7.89 2.82
CA ALA A 265 -18.76 7.49 4.10
C ALA A 265 -17.87 7.93 5.28
N LEU A 266 -16.54 7.86 5.13
CA LEU A 266 -15.62 8.41 6.13
C LEU A 266 -15.74 9.93 6.23
N TRP A 267 -15.96 10.63 5.10
CA TRP A 267 -16.17 12.08 5.10
C TRP A 267 -17.39 12.47 5.92
N GLU A 268 -18.51 11.76 5.74
CA GLU A 268 -19.75 12.01 6.51
C GLU A 268 -19.55 11.76 8.01
N ILE A 269 -18.81 10.71 8.37
CA ILE A 269 -18.48 10.43 9.77
C ILE A 269 -17.62 11.56 10.34
N ALA A 270 -16.55 11.97 9.63
CA ALA A 270 -15.67 13.06 10.05
C ALA A 270 -16.45 14.36 10.25
N GLU A 271 -17.33 14.73 9.30
CA GLU A 271 -18.18 15.91 9.43
C GLU A 271 -19.10 15.85 10.67
N ASN A 272 -19.75 14.72 10.90
CA ASN A 272 -20.63 14.55 12.05
C ASN A 272 -19.87 14.69 13.38
N LEU A 273 -18.68 14.13 13.46
CA LEU A 273 -17.80 14.28 14.63
C LEU A 273 -17.41 15.75 14.83
N LEU A 274 -16.98 16.44 13.76
CA LEU A 274 -16.53 17.84 13.82
C LEU A 274 -17.66 18.85 14.06
N ARG A 275 -18.88 18.57 13.63
CA ARG A 275 -20.07 19.40 13.95
C ARG A 275 -20.41 19.39 15.42
N ASN A 276 -20.19 18.24 16.06
CA ASN A 276 -20.58 18.05 17.47
C ASN A 276 -19.47 18.41 18.46
N ASN A 277 -18.24 18.66 17.96
CA ASN A 277 -17.05 18.88 18.78
C ASN A 277 -16.21 20.05 18.24
N ASP A 278 -15.97 21.07 19.05
CA ASP A 278 -15.17 22.23 18.66
C ASP A 278 -13.66 21.94 18.86
N VAL A 279 -13.04 21.48 17.80
CA VAL A 279 -11.58 21.21 17.74
C VAL A 279 -10.87 22.09 16.71
N ARG A 280 -11.46 23.21 16.32
CA ARG A 280 -10.96 24.12 15.28
C ARG A 280 -9.51 24.54 15.50
N GLY A 281 -8.71 24.42 14.45
CA GLY A 281 -7.28 24.78 14.45
C GLY A 281 -6.39 23.81 15.20
N ARG A 282 -6.96 22.77 15.86
CA ARG A 282 -6.21 21.83 16.71
C ARG A 282 -6.13 20.40 16.16
N LEU A 283 -6.93 20.06 15.15
CA LEU A 283 -6.82 18.80 14.41
C LEU A 283 -6.04 19.04 13.11
N ILE A 284 -4.94 18.31 12.95
CA ILE A 284 -4.13 18.26 11.74
C ILE A 284 -4.33 16.88 11.11
N ILE A 285 -4.71 16.82 9.84
CA ILE A 285 -4.87 15.57 9.09
C ILE A 285 -3.67 15.43 8.16
N GLU A 286 -2.92 14.34 8.30
CA GLU A 286 -1.75 14.03 7.50
C GLU A 286 -2.13 13.09 6.36
N ILE A 287 -1.70 13.42 5.14
CA ILE A 287 -1.97 12.69 3.89
C ILE A 287 -0.64 12.52 3.17
N THR A 288 -0.32 11.32 2.72
CA THR A 288 0.95 11.07 2.01
C THR A 288 0.95 11.70 0.61
N GLU A 289 2.14 12.09 0.12
CA GLU A 289 2.33 12.63 -1.23
C GLU A 289 1.85 11.64 -2.32
N THR A 290 2.09 10.35 -2.13
CA THR A 290 1.69 9.30 -3.08
C THR A 290 0.16 9.22 -3.20
N SER A 291 -0.55 9.31 -2.09
CA SER A 291 -2.02 9.32 -2.04
C SER A 291 -2.59 10.47 -2.83
N PHE A 292 -2.05 11.66 -2.59
CA PHE A 292 -2.45 12.88 -3.25
C PHE A 292 -2.31 12.80 -4.78
N ASN A 293 -1.17 12.32 -5.27
CA ASN A 293 -0.93 12.20 -6.71
C ASN A 293 -1.87 11.21 -7.40
N ALA A 294 -2.29 10.15 -6.70
CA ALA A 294 -3.20 9.14 -7.24
C ALA A 294 -4.65 9.64 -7.42
N ASN A 295 -5.13 10.55 -6.55
CA ASN A 295 -6.54 10.96 -6.49
C ASN A 295 -6.73 12.47 -6.24
N TYR A 296 -6.01 13.31 -6.95
CA TYR A 296 -5.94 14.76 -6.76
C TYR A 296 -7.30 15.45 -6.52
N ASP A 297 -8.27 15.24 -7.42
CA ASP A 297 -9.57 15.94 -7.35
C ASP A 297 -10.37 15.54 -6.11
N LYS A 298 -10.44 14.24 -5.80
CA LYS A 298 -11.17 13.74 -4.62
C LYS A 298 -10.54 14.21 -3.32
N ILE A 299 -9.21 14.14 -3.23
CA ILE A 299 -8.48 14.59 -2.03
C ILE A 299 -8.64 16.10 -1.83
N THR A 300 -8.60 16.88 -2.91
CA THR A 300 -8.85 18.33 -2.83
C THR A 300 -10.26 18.62 -2.31
N LEU A 301 -11.27 17.85 -2.73
CA LEU A 301 -12.64 17.97 -2.20
C LEU A 301 -12.69 17.61 -0.71
N PHE A 302 -12.07 16.50 -0.30
CA PHE A 302 -11.97 16.09 1.10
C PHE A 302 -11.34 17.19 1.97
N ILE A 303 -10.19 17.72 1.56
CA ILE A 303 -9.48 18.79 2.27
C ILE A 303 -10.41 20.02 2.43
N ASN A 304 -10.98 20.50 1.32
CA ASN A 304 -11.85 21.70 1.37
C ASN A 304 -13.05 21.51 2.29
N LYS A 305 -13.62 20.31 2.30
CA LYS A 305 -14.77 19.97 3.14
C LYS A 305 -14.42 20.04 4.62
N LEU A 306 -13.33 19.43 5.06
CA LEU A 306 -12.93 19.41 6.46
C LEU A 306 -12.26 20.72 6.92
N ARG A 307 -11.61 21.47 6.02
CA ARG A 307 -11.16 22.84 6.32
C ARG A 307 -12.32 23.77 6.70
N GLY A 308 -13.51 23.54 6.17
CA GLY A 308 -14.73 24.26 6.57
C GLY A 308 -15.04 24.13 8.07
N PHE A 309 -14.57 23.08 8.71
CA PHE A 309 -14.67 22.84 10.17
C PHE A 309 -13.43 23.32 10.94
N GLY A 310 -12.44 23.92 10.26
CA GLY A 310 -11.22 24.44 10.86
C GLY A 310 -10.11 23.40 11.03
N CYS A 311 -10.17 22.24 10.36
CA CYS A 311 -9.06 21.29 10.31
C CYS A 311 -7.89 21.87 9.51
N LYS A 312 -6.66 21.55 9.92
CA LYS A 312 -5.44 21.78 9.17
C LYS A 312 -5.02 20.51 8.43
N PHE A 313 -4.24 20.67 7.37
CA PHE A 313 -3.77 19.55 6.56
C PHE A 313 -2.25 19.58 6.39
N ALA A 314 -1.63 18.41 6.55
CA ALA A 314 -0.22 18.20 6.29
C ALA A 314 -0.03 17.23 5.12
N LEU A 315 0.89 17.55 4.21
CA LEU A 315 1.34 16.65 3.17
C LEU A 315 2.58 15.92 3.65
N ASP A 316 2.45 14.62 3.86
CA ASP A 316 3.47 13.76 4.44
C ASP A 316 4.37 13.10 3.41
N ASP A 317 5.58 12.68 3.81
CA ASP A 317 6.62 12.05 2.98
C ASP A 317 6.98 12.86 1.72
N PHE A 318 6.96 14.19 1.79
CA PHE A 318 7.17 15.02 0.62
C PHE A 318 8.57 14.87 0.02
N GLY A 319 8.59 14.62 -1.29
CA GLY A 319 9.78 14.33 -2.09
C GLY A 319 9.98 12.83 -2.37
N SER A 320 9.09 11.96 -1.85
CA SER A 320 9.07 10.54 -2.23
C SER A 320 8.35 10.29 -3.56
N GLY A 321 7.48 11.22 -3.97
CA GLY A 321 6.63 11.14 -5.16
C GLY A 321 6.99 12.18 -6.23
N PHE A 322 6.01 12.53 -7.08
CA PHE A 322 6.16 13.40 -8.24
C PHE A 322 5.19 14.60 -8.21
N THR A 323 4.96 15.20 -7.05
CA THR A 323 4.08 16.37 -6.97
C THR A 323 4.71 17.57 -7.70
N SER A 324 4.03 18.07 -8.72
CA SER A 324 4.48 19.24 -9.44
C SER A 324 4.25 20.52 -8.63
N PHE A 325 5.10 21.54 -8.82
CA PHE A 325 4.90 22.86 -8.22
C PHE A 325 3.49 23.43 -8.47
N LYS A 326 2.95 23.24 -9.68
CA LYS A 326 1.60 23.68 -10.04
C LYS A 326 0.50 22.99 -9.22
N GLN A 327 0.69 21.74 -8.87
CA GLN A 327 -0.25 21.01 -7.99
C GLN A 327 -0.14 21.52 -6.57
N LEU A 328 1.10 21.65 -6.06
CA LEU A 328 1.37 22.17 -4.72
C LEU A 328 0.74 23.57 -4.51
N GLN A 329 0.88 24.48 -5.50
CA GLN A 329 0.32 25.83 -5.45
C GLN A 329 -1.21 25.85 -5.30
N LYS A 330 -1.90 24.82 -5.80
CA LYS A 330 -3.37 24.73 -5.78
C LYS A 330 -3.90 23.93 -4.59
N LEU A 331 -3.02 23.24 -3.90
CA LEU A 331 -3.43 22.37 -2.80
C LEU A 331 -3.65 23.21 -1.53
N PRO A 332 -4.82 23.11 -0.91
CA PRO A 332 -5.13 23.85 0.31
C PRO A 332 -4.56 23.14 1.55
N ILE A 333 -3.23 23.02 1.63
CA ILE A 333 -2.50 22.46 2.77
C ILE A 333 -1.86 23.54 3.61
N ASP A 334 -1.61 23.23 4.86
CA ASP A 334 -1.03 24.13 5.86
C ASP A 334 0.42 23.77 6.18
N ILE A 335 0.80 22.48 6.01
CA ILE A 335 2.10 21.95 6.42
C ILE A 335 2.64 21.00 5.33
N ILE A 336 3.95 21.04 5.11
CA ILE A 336 4.71 20.03 4.35
C ILE A 336 5.68 19.34 5.29
N LYS A 337 5.60 18.00 5.40
CA LYS A 337 6.56 17.17 6.14
C LYS A 337 7.60 16.64 5.16
N ILE A 338 8.86 16.94 5.43
CA ILE A 338 10.00 16.61 4.55
C ILE A 338 10.44 15.18 4.85
N ASP A 339 10.40 14.31 3.83
CA ASP A 339 10.76 12.90 3.93
C ASP A 339 12.14 12.69 4.56
N GLY A 340 12.21 11.76 5.48
CA GLY A 340 13.42 11.38 6.22
C GLY A 340 14.62 11.03 5.35
N LYS A 341 14.44 10.60 4.10
CA LYS A 341 15.57 10.32 3.18
C LYS A 341 16.43 11.55 2.91
N TYR A 342 15.83 12.74 2.80
CA TYR A 342 16.56 14.00 2.62
C TYR A 342 17.10 14.54 3.94
N VAL A 343 16.33 14.35 5.01
CA VAL A 343 16.71 14.86 6.34
C VAL A 343 17.92 14.09 6.88
N ARG A 344 17.93 12.75 6.82
CA ARG A 344 19.06 11.94 7.31
C ARG A 344 20.36 12.21 6.59
N SER A 345 20.31 12.56 5.31
CA SER A 345 21.50 12.80 4.48
C SER A 345 21.87 14.28 4.34
N ILE A 346 21.16 15.21 4.98
CA ILE A 346 21.28 16.66 4.76
C ILE A 346 22.68 17.22 5.08
N THR A 347 23.43 16.59 5.99
CA THR A 347 24.80 16.99 6.36
C THR A 347 25.89 16.38 5.47
N SER A 348 25.58 15.28 4.75
CA SER A 348 26.53 14.51 3.95
C SER A 348 26.29 14.58 2.45
N ASP A 349 25.05 14.89 2.02
CA ASP A 349 24.66 14.96 0.62
C ASP A 349 24.21 16.37 0.21
N VAL A 350 24.97 16.96 -0.73
CA VAL A 350 24.69 18.30 -1.26
C VAL A 350 23.34 18.38 -1.97
N GLN A 351 22.90 17.30 -2.63
CA GLN A 351 21.63 17.28 -3.36
C GLN A 351 20.45 17.31 -2.38
N SER A 352 20.50 16.52 -1.30
CA SER A 352 19.51 16.53 -0.24
C SER A 352 19.41 17.90 0.43
N ARG A 353 20.54 18.52 0.74
CA ARG A 353 20.56 19.88 1.30
C ARG A 353 19.96 20.90 0.35
N TYR A 354 20.32 20.85 -0.92
CA TYR A 354 19.80 21.75 -1.95
C TYR A 354 18.28 21.58 -2.12
N PHE A 355 17.79 20.33 -2.14
CA PHE A 355 16.37 20.04 -2.19
C PHE A 355 15.61 20.68 -1.03
N VAL A 356 16.06 20.44 0.22
CA VAL A 356 15.42 20.99 1.43
C VAL A 356 15.42 22.52 1.41
N GLU A 357 16.55 23.14 1.05
CA GLU A 357 16.65 24.61 0.95
C GLU A 357 15.63 25.17 -0.06
N ARG A 358 15.48 24.54 -1.23
CA ARG A 358 14.53 24.99 -2.25
C ARG A 358 13.08 24.78 -1.82
N LEU A 359 12.80 23.64 -1.21
CA LEU A 359 11.46 23.35 -0.70
C LEU A 359 11.04 24.38 0.35
N ILE A 360 11.91 24.74 1.30
CA ILE A 360 11.60 25.75 2.31
C ILE A 360 11.24 27.09 1.65
N LYS A 361 12.02 27.54 0.65
CA LYS A 361 11.71 28.79 -0.07
C LYS A 361 10.36 28.74 -0.78
N ILE A 362 10.07 27.61 -1.46
CA ILE A 362 8.79 27.42 -2.11
C ILE A 362 7.63 27.45 -1.09
N SER A 363 7.82 26.82 0.05
CA SER A 363 6.82 26.78 1.12
C SER A 363 6.58 28.15 1.74
N GLU A 364 7.65 28.95 1.94
CA GLU A 364 7.54 30.35 2.36
C GLU A 364 6.73 31.20 1.37
N ASP A 365 7.02 31.07 0.05
CA ASP A 365 6.28 31.80 -1.01
C ASP A 365 4.80 31.41 -1.06
N LEU A 366 4.46 30.17 -0.69
CA LEU A 366 3.09 29.65 -0.66
C LEU A 366 2.43 29.82 0.71
N ASN A 367 3.12 30.35 1.72
CA ASN A 367 2.65 30.47 3.09
C ASN A 367 2.25 29.10 3.70
N ILE A 368 3.07 28.07 3.46
CA ILE A 368 2.96 26.72 3.98
C ILE A 368 4.07 26.46 4.97
N ASP A 369 3.74 25.95 6.16
CA ASP A 369 4.74 25.57 7.16
C ASP A 369 5.51 24.32 6.73
N THR A 370 6.77 24.17 7.20
CA THR A 370 7.59 23.01 6.92
C THR A 370 7.97 22.28 8.21
N VAL A 371 7.95 20.93 8.16
CA VAL A 371 8.41 20.07 9.25
C VAL A 371 9.44 19.09 8.69
N ALA A 372 10.59 18.98 9.31
CA ALA A 372 11.58 17.97 8.98
C ALA A 372 11.39 16.75 9.88
N GLU A 373 11.24 15.58 9.26
CA GLU A 373 11.10 14.32 9.95
C GLU A 373 12.45 13.63 10.17
N PHE A 374 12.46 12.59 11.02
CA PHE A 374 13.64 11.75 11.26
C PHE A 374 14.91 12.55 11.65
N VAL A 375 14.76 13.59 12.46
CA VAL A 375 15.91 14.31 13.04
C VAL A 375 16.55 13.40 14.09
N GLU A 376 17.69 12.79 13.76
CA GLU A 376 18.32 11.76 14.58
C GLU A 376 19.46 12.29 15.48
N ASN A 377 20.04 13.46 15.15
CA ASN A 377 21.14 14.02 15.90
C ASN A 377 21.20 15.56 15.84
N GLY A 378 22.07 16.15 16.67
CA GLY A 378 22.21 17.60 16.79
C GLY A 378 22.82 18.29 15.57
N GLU A 379 23.60 17.60 14.74
CA GLU A 379 24.18 18.18 13.50
C GLU A 379 23.09 18.39 12.46
N ILE A 380 22.23 17.38 12.27
CA ILE A 380 21.04 17.45 11.41
C ILE A 380 20.12 18.57 11.93
N ALA A 381 19.81 18.58 13.22
CA ALA A 381 18.95 19.60 13.83
C ALA A 381 19.49 21.02 13.59
N LYS A 382 20.77 21.24 13.80
CA LYS A 382 21.43 22.54 13.57
C LYS A 382 21.33 22.95 12.09
N CYS A 383 21.63 22.05 11.16
CA CYS A 383 21.55 22.32 9.73
C CYS A 383 20.12 22.76 9.32
N LEU A 384 19.09 22.07 9.81
CA LEU A 384 17.70 22.38 9.53
C LEU A 384 17.25 23.72 10.14
N ILE A 385 17.71 24.05 11.35
CA ILE A 385 17.46 25.35 12.00
C ILE A 385 18.10 26.48 11.19
N ASP A 386 19.36 26.30 10.72
CA ASP A 386 20.07 27.27 9.89
C ASP A 386 19.36 27.50 8.55
N LEU A 387 18.73 26.44 7.97
CA LEU A 387 17.89 26.49 6.77
C LEU A 387 16.50 27.07 7.03
N LYS A 388 16.11 27.34 8.27
CA LYS A 388 14.82 27.90 8.69
C LYS A 388 13.61 26.97 8.50
N VAL A 389 13.77 25.67 8.60
CA VAL A 389 12.64 24.73 8.70
C VAL A 389 11.73 25.14 9.87
N GLY A 390 10.41 25.10 9.73
CA GLY A 390 9.45 25.54 10.74
C GLY A 390 9.42 24.65 11.98
N GLY A 391 9.27 23.33 11.78
CA GLY A 391 9.17 22.31 12.84
C GLY A 391 10.17 21.17 12.66
N LEU A 392 10.50 20.51 13.76
CA LEU A 392 11.49 19.44 13.83
C LEU A 392 10.90 18.23 14.56
N GLN A 393 10.97 17.05 13.96
CA GLN A 393 10.46 15.78 14.50
C GLN A 393 11.52 14.69 14.37
N GLY A 394 11.72 13.91 15.42
CA GLY A 394 12.63 12.77 15.37
C GLY A 394 13.16 12.36 16.75
N ASN A 395 13.86 11.22 16.78
CA ASN A 395 14.36 10.63 18.02
C ASN A 395 15.40 11.49 18.76
N PHE A 396 16.01 12.46 18.08
CA PHE A 396 16.86 13.44 18.74
C PHE A 396 16.10 14.27 19.78
N TYR A 397 14.83 14.57 19.54
CA TYR A 397 13.97 15.28 20.48
C TYR A 397 13.23 14.32 21.40
N SER A 398 12.50 13.39 20.86
CA SER A 398 11.84 12.30 21.58
C SER A 398 11.36 11.21 20.62
N GLU A 399 11.43 9.97 21.07
CA GLU A 399 10.63 8.90 20.51
C GLU A 399 9.14 9.09 20.84
N ALA A 400 8.27 8.41 20.10
CA ALA A 400 6.84 8.39 20.41
C ALA A 400 6.58 7.70 21.75
N LYS A 401 5.87 8.37 22.67
CA LYS A 401 5.58 7.89 24.04
C LYS A 401 4.09 7.90 24.33
N PHE A 402 3.65 6.99 25.20
CA PHE A 402 2.24 6.92 25.62
C PHE A 402 1.86 8.05 26.59
N ASP A 403 2.81 8.51 27.38
CA ASP A 403 2.64 9.60 28.33
C ASP A 403 3.30 10.87 27.77
N ARG A 404 2.48 11.88 27.53
CA ARG A 404 2.90 13.19 26.99
C ARG A 404 3.75 13.99 27.98
N ASP A 405 3.49 13.84 29.27
CA ASP A 405 4.22 14.55 30.32
C ASP A 405 5.68 14.13 30.38
N ASN A 406 5.98 12.92 29.92
CA ASN A 406 7.34 12.38 29.78
C ASN A 406 8.00 12.70 28.44
N VAL A 407 7.33 13.45 27.56
CA VAL A 407 7.90 13.96 26.31
C VAL A 407 8.53 15.31 26.58
N ILE A 408 9.69 15.27 27.25
CA ILE A 408 10.53 16.48 27.42
C ILE A 408 11.48 16.50 26.22
N PRO A 409 11.44 17.55 25.35
CA PRO A 409 12.46 17.71 24.34
C PRO A 409 13.81 17.68 25.03
N ALA A 410 14.69 16.77 24.63
CA ALA A 410 16.06 16.79 25.12
C ALA A 410 16.56 18.23 24.97
N LYS A 411 16.98 18.87 26.06
CA LYS A 411 17.48 20.24 26.02
C LYS A 411 18.49 20.29 24.89
N ALA A 412 18.12 20.93 23.80
CA ALA A 412 19.03 21.12 22.68
C ALA A 412 20.26 21.85 23.24
N GLY A 413 21.29 21.10 23.51
CA GLY A 413 22.59 21.62 23.93
C GLY A 413 23.27 22.36 22.79
N ILE A 414 22.56 23.30 22.18
CA ILE A 414 23.17 24.35 21.35
C ILE A 414 23.60 25.43 22.30
N GLN A 415 24.69 25.17 23.00
CA GLN A 415 25.43 26.28 23.65
C GLN A 415 25.83 27.24 22.52
N LYS A 416 25.29 28.45 22.59
CA LYS A 416 25.85 29.61 21.89
C LYS A 416 27.32 29.68 22.27
N LYS A 417 28.22 29.37 21.33
CA LYS A 417 29.56 29.87 21.32
C LYS A 417 29.61 31.14 20.50
#